data_048cc781713460288e31e55f6f68003c
#
_entry.id   048cc781713460288e31e55f6f68003c
#
_cell.length_a   1.000
_cell.length_b   1.000
_cell.length_c   1.000
_cell.angle_alpha   90.00
_cell.angle_beta   90.00
_cell.angle_gamma   90.00
#
_symmetry.space_group_name_H-M   'P 1'
#
loop_
_entity.id
_entity.type
_entity.pdbx_description
1 polymer ?
#
loop_
_entity_poly.entity_id
_entity_poly.type
_entity_poly.pdbx_seq_one_letter_code
_entity_poly.pdbx_strand_id
1 'polypeptide(L)'
;MNRKERTISENMEKLMIDQISRELYNHNVYRTYANYYYVRGLFKLHLYYEMRSNEEYNHHQWIVDRLYRAGVDFNYPEVPAIKSNHIILKPEDSFGKTVDLEIETTMWISKMIEAAREEKDWQTEGWLKRTLMEEQIDFCLKVW
;
A
#
# COMPACT_ATOMS: atom_id res chain seq x y z
N MET A 1 -21.37 26.22 -7.24
CA MET A 1 -20.04 25.61 -6.92
C MET A 1 -19.60 24.74 -8.10
N ASN A 2 -18.45 25.03 -8.68
CA ASN A 2 -17.95 24.24 -9.81
C ASN A 2 -17.26 22.98 -9.29
N ARG A 3 -17.65 21.83 -9.86
CA ARG A 3 -16.98 20.56 -9.59
C ARG A 3 -15.58 20.59 -10.23
N LYS A 4 -14.59 20.08 -9.53
CA LYS A 4 -13.24 19.93 -10.06
C LYS A 4 -13.26 18.99 -11.28
N GLU A 5 -12.54 19.38 -12.33
CA GLU A 5 -12.43 18.57 -13.52
C GLU A 5 -11.61 17.30 -13.25
N ARG A 6 -12.05 16.21 -13.83
CA ARG A 6 -11.39 14.90 -13.73
C ARG A 6 -10.14 14.88 -14.61
N THR A 7 -9.00 14.48 -14.03
CA THR A 7 -7.71 14.46 -14.73
C THR A 7 -7.11 13.07 -14.94
N ILE A 8 -7.80 12.02 -14.52
CA ILE A 8 -7.36 10.63 -14.73
C ILE A 8 -8.45 9.80 -15.40
N SER A 9 -8.05 8.70 -16.06
CA SER A 9 -8.99 7.77 -16.68
C SER A 9 -9.77 6.95 -15.66
N GLU A 10 -10.88 6.36 -16.08
CA GLU A 10 -11.64 5.42 -15.25
C GLU A 10 -10.82 4.17 -14.91
N ASN A 11 -9.95 3.72 -15.83
CA ASN A 11 -9.05 2.61 -15.58
C ASN A 11 -8.06 2.94 -14.46
N MET A 12 -7.45 4.12 -14.50
CA MET A 12 -6.50 4.55 -13.46
C MET A 12 -7.19 4.74 -12.11
N GLU A 13 -8.40 5.30 -12.11
CA GLU A 13 -9.23 5.40 -10.90
C GLU A 13 -9.42 4.04 -10.25
N LYS A 14 -9.83 3.04 -11.04
CA LYS A 14 -10.04 1.68 -10.53
C LYS A 14 -8.76 1.08 -9.94
N LEU A 15 -7.65 1.22 -10.64
CA LEU A 15 -6.35 0.72 -10.17
C LEU A 15 -5.92 1.38 -8.85
N MET A 16 -6.15 2.68 -8.71
CA MET A 16 -5.84 3.41 -7.49
C MET A 16 -6.75 3.01 -6.32
N ILE A 17 -8.04 2.84 -6.56
CA ILE A 17 -8.99 2.39 -5.53
C ILE A 17 -8.63 0.97 -5.05
N ASP A 18 -8.29 0.08 -5.97
CA ASP A 18 -7.81 -1.26 -5.62
C ASP A 18 -6.53 -1.19 -4.79
N GLN A 19 -5.66 -0.25 -5.08
CA GLN A 19 -4.42 -0.06 -4.32
C GLN A 19 -4.70 0.47 -2.90
N ILE A 20 -5.69 1.33 -2.71
CA ILE A 20 -6.13 1.73 -1.37
C ILE A 20 -6.46 0.50 -0.52
N SER A 21 -7.22 -0.43 -1.09
CA SER A 21 -7.58 -1.69 -0.42
C SER A 21 -6.34 -2.51 -0.04
N ARG A 22 -5.35 -2.62 -0.96
CA ARG A 22 -4.11 -3.37 -0.69
C ARG A 22 -3.26 -2.74 0.41
N GLU A 23 -3.12 -1.41 0.40
CA GLU A 23 -2.35 -0.72 1.43
C GLU A 23 -3.00 -0.86 2.81
N LEU A 24 -4.32 -0.74 2.88
CA LEU A 24 -5.06 -0.96 4.12
C LEU A 24 -5.04 -2.42 4.57
N TYR A 25 -5.05 -3.35 3.64
CA TYR A 25 -4.87 -4.77 3.95
C TYR A 25 -3.49 -5.02 4.58
N ASN A 26 -2.42 -4.50 3.97
CA ASN A 26 -1.06 -4.62 4.50
C ASN A 26 -0.94 -3.95 5.88
N HIS A 27 -1.56 -2.78 6.04
CA HIS A 27 -1.67 -2.12 7.34
C HIS A 27 -2.26 -3.04 8.40
N ASN A 28 -3.36 -3.70 8.10
CA ASN A 28 -4.02 -4.63 9.02
C ASN A 28 -3.16 -5.85 9.35
N VAL A 29 -2.48 -6.41 8.34
CA VAL A 29 -1.56 -7.55 8.54
C VAL A 29 -0.41 -7.15 9.46
N TYR A 30 0.26 -6.04 9.18
CA TYR A 30 1.39 -5.58 9.99
C TYR A 30 0.96 -5.19 11.42
N ARG A 31 -0.23 -4.63 11.57
CA ARG A 31 -0.80 -4.34 12.89
C ARG A 31 -1.04 -5.63 13.68
N THR A 32 -1.50 -6.67 13.02
CA THR A 32 -1.68 -7.99 13.64
C THR A 32 -0.34 -8.57 14.09
N TYR A 33 0.72 -8.44 13.27
CA TYR A 33 2.07 -8.87 13.64
C TYR A 33 2.60 -8.07 14.83
N ALA A 34 2.40 -6.76 14.84
CA ALA A 34 2.78 -5.91 15.97
C ALA A 34 2.14 -6.39 17.28
N ASN A 35 0.85 -6.71 17.26
CA ASN A 35 0.14 -7.21 18.42
C ASN A 35 0.64 -8.58 18.87
N TYR A 36 0.92 -9.47 17.90
CA TYR A 36 1.48 -10.79 18.16
C TYR A 36 2.78 -10.69 18.96
N TYR A 37 3.70 -9.84 18.53
CA TYR A 37 4.99 -9.67 19.19
C TYR A 37 4.88 -8.96 20.54
N TYR A 38 3.99 -8.00 20.69
CA TYR A 38 3.76 -7.33 21.98
C TYR A 38 3.36 -8.33 23.07
N VAL A 39 2.39 -9.19 22.78
CA VAL A 39 1.89 -10.19 23.72
C VAL A 39 2.97 -11.17 24.16
N ARG A 40 3.96 -11.40 23.31
CA ARG A 40 5.08 -12.32 23.57
C ARG A 40 6.33 -11.63 24.14
N GLY A 41 6.26 -10.34 24.45
CA GLY A 41 7.35 -9.58 25.03
C GLY A 41 8.50 -9.29 24.06
N LEU A 42 8.27 -9.43 22.75
CA LEU A 42 9.25 -9.16 21.71
C LEU A 42 9.09 -7.71 21.20
N PHE A 43 9.44 -6.76 22.05
CA PHE A 43 9.09 -5.36 21.87
C PHE A 43 9.78 -4.68 20.68
N LYS A 44 10.99 -5.07 20.33
CA LYS A 44 11.66 -4.53 19.13
C LYS A 44 10.93 -4.90 17.85
N LEU A 45 10.46 -6.15 17.75
CA LEU A 45 9.66 -6.59 16.61
C LEU A 45 8.26 -5.95 16.62
N HIS A 46 7.68 -5.77 17.80
CA HIS A 46 6.45 -5.02 17.96
C HIS A 46 6.58 -3.60 17.36
N LEU A 47 7.61 -2.86 17.77
CA LEU A 47 7.84 -1.48 17.28
C LEU A 47 8.10 -1.45 15.78
N TYR A 48 8.84 -2.43 15.26
CA TYR A 48 9.09 -2.54 13.81
C TYR A 48 7.79 -2.67 13.03
N TYR A 49 6.92 -3.59 13.42
CA TYR A 49 5.66 -3.82 12.71
C TYR A 49 4.62 -2.72 12.96
N GLU A 50 4.65 -2.08 14.11
CA GLU A 50 3.84 -0.87 14.35
C GLU A 50 4.24 0.25 13.37
N MET A 51 5.53 0.47 13.18
CA MET A 51 6.05 1.41 12.19
C MET A 51 5.63 1.04 10.77
N ARG A 52 5.78 -0.24 10.40
CA ARG A 52 5.37 -0.74 9.07
C ARG A 52 3.88 -0.55 8.83
N SER A 53 3.06 -0.85 9.84
CA SER A 53 1.62 -0.65 9.78
C SER A 53 1.26 0.82 9.52
N ASN A 54 1.92 1.75 10.23
CA ASN A 54 1.69 3.19 10.06
C ASN A 54 2.13 3.69 8.69
N GLU A 55 3.24 3.17 8.14
CA GLU A 55 3.67 3.50 6.78
C GLU A 55 2.63 3.11 5.74
N GLU A 56 2.07 1.91 5.82
CA GLU A 56 1.03 1.45 4.89
C GLU A 56 -0.25 2.30 5.00
N TYR A 57 -0.62 2.70 6.20
CA TYR A 57 -1.74 3.61 6.41
C TYR A 57 -1.48 4.96 5.72
N ASN A 58 -0.29 5.50 5.84
CA ASN A 58 0.09 6.75 5.17
C ASN A 58 0.07 6.60 3.64
N HIS A 59 0.53 5.48 3.10
CA HIS A 59 0.49 5.22 1.66
C HIS A 59 -0.93 5.26 1.13
N HIS A 60 -1.90 4.67 1.83
CA HIS A 60 -3.30 4.74 1.40
C HIS A 60 -3.80 6.18 1.39
N GLN A 61 -3.42 7.00 2.39
CA GLN A 61 -3.83 8.41 2.44
C GLN A 61 -3.26 9.22 1.27
N TRP A 62 -2.03 8.92 0.84
CA TRP A 62 -1.45 9.56 -0.35
C TRP A 62 -2.27 9.27 -1.61
N ILE A 63 -2.76 8.05 -1.75
CA ILE A 63 -3.59 7.66 -2.90
C ILE A 63 -4.94 8.36 -2.83
N VAL A 64 -5.57 8.39 -1.67
CA VAL A 64 -6.84 9.12 -1.46
C VAL A 64 -6.69 10.59 -1.83
N ASP A 65 -5.63 11.24 -1.33
CA ASP A 65 -5.34 12.65 -1.62
C ASP A 65 -5.12 12.87 -3.14
N ARG A 66 -4.40 11.97 -3.79
CA ARG A 66 -4.21 12.04 -5.24
C ARG A 66 -5.51 11.93 -6.01
N LEU A 67 -6.42 11.05 -5.59
CA LEU A 67 -7.73 10.91 -6.22
C LEU A 67 -8.57 12.18 -6.06
N TYR A 68 -8.58 12.80 -4.89
CA TYR A 68 -9.25 14.08 -4.69
C TYR A 68 -8.69 15.17 -5.61
N ARG A 69 -7.38 15.26 -5.73
CA ARG A 69 -6.71 16.22 -6.62
C ARG A 69 -7.02 15.96 -8.07
N ALA A 70 -7.24 14.70 -8.44
CA ALA A 70 -7.65 14.32 -9.79
C ALA A 70 -9.15 14.52 -10.07
N GLY A 71 -9.91 15.06 -9.12
CA GLY A 71 -11.34 15.32 -9.29
C GLY A 71 -12.21 14.07 -9.20
N VAL A 72 -11.74 13.03 -8.53
CA VAL A 72 -12.46 11.77 -8.39
C VAL A 72 -13.22 11.74 -7.06
N ASP A 73 -14.50 11.48 -7.14
CA ASP A 73 -15.40 11.23 -6.01
C ASP A 73 -15.62 9.72 -5.94
N PHE A 74 -15.20 9.08 -4.84
CA PHE A 74 -15.26 7.64 -4.70
C PHE A 74 -15.62 7.21 -3.27
N ASN A 75 -16.11 6.00 -3.13
CA ASN A 75 -16.30 5.36 -1.85
C ASN A 75 -15.09 4.46 -1.53
N TYR A 76 -14.72 4.38 -0.26
CA TYR A 76 -13.65 3.47 0.16
C TYR A 76 -13.99 2.04 -0.26
N PRO A 77 -13.01 1.30 -0.79
CA PRO A 77 -13.21 -0.10 -1.15
C PRO A 77 -13.32 -0.99 0.06
N GLU A 78 -13.85 -2.18 -0.14
CA GLU A 78 -13.74 -3.25 0.85
C GLU A 78 -12.27 -3.62 1.09
N VAL A 79 -11.93 -3.87 2.35
CA VAL A 79 -10.62 -4.40 2.75
C VAL A 79 -10.85 -5.85 3.20
N PRO A 80 -10.26 -6.83 2.51
CA PRO A 80 -10.47 -8.24 2.87
C PRO A 80 -9.98 -8.57 4.28
N ALA A 81 -10.59 -9.54 4.91
CA ALA A 81 -10.06 -10.12 6.13
C ALA A 81 -8.67 -10.74 5.87
N ILE A 82 -7.84 -10.82 6.91
CA ILE A 82 -6.50 -11.39 6.79
C ILE A 82 -6.60 -12.86 6.36
N LYS A 83 -5.92 -13.19 5.26
CA LYS A 83 -5.90 -14.53 4.69
C LYS A 83 -5.06 -15.46 5.57
N SER A 84 -5.41 -16.76 5.57
CA SER A 84 -4.74 -17.76 6.41
C SER A 84 -3.23 -17.84 6.17
N ASN A 85 -2.78 -17.65 4.93
CA ASN A 85 -1.34 -17.65 4.60
C ASN A 85 -0.58 -16.43 5.11
N HIS A 86 -1.27 -15.40 5.60
CA HIS A 86 -0.68 -14.23 6.22
C HIS A 86 -0.77 -14.26 7.77
N ILE A 87 -1.37 -15.29 8.35
CA ILE A 87 -1.39 -15.49 9.78
C ILE A 87 -0.09 -16.16 10.20
N ILE A 88 0.59 -15.59 11.21
CA ILE A 88 1.82 -16.17 11.74
C ILE A 88 1.51 -17.12 12.90
N LEU A 89 2.13 -18.29 12.89
CA LEU A 89 1.98 -19.33 13.91
C LEU A 89 3.18 -19.35 14.86
N LYS A 90 4.33 -18.85 14.40
CA LYS A 90 5.57 -18.77 15.15
C LYS A 90 6.35 -17.51 14.76
N PRO A 91 7.21 -16.95 15.63
CA PRO A 91 7.85 -15.66 15.41
C PRO A 91 8.62 -15.54 14.09
N GLU A 92 9.31 -16.58 13.65
CA GLU A 92 10.11 -16.57 12.42
C GLU A 92 9.28 -16.50 11.13
N ASP A 93 7.97 -16.74 11.18
CA ASP A 93 7.12 -16.74 9.98
C ASP A 93 6.90 -15.33 9.40
N SER A 94 6.97 -14.30 10.22
CA SER A 94 6.57 -12.95 9.80
C SER A 94 7.46 -12.36 8.70
N PHE A 95 8.75 -12.62 8.73
CA PHE A 95 9.70 -12.04 7.77
C PHE A 95 9.41 -12.48 6.33
N GLY A 96 9.27 -13.79 6.11
CA GLY A 96 8.95 -14.34 4.78
C GLY A 96 7.63 -13.80 4.25
N LYS A 97 6.61 -13.73 5.10
CA LYS A 97 5.29 -13.19 4.73
C LYS A 97 5.34 -11.70 4.41
N THR A 98 6.14 -10.93 5.15
CA THR A 98 6.37 -9.51 4.87
C THR A 98 7.03 -9.31 3.51
N VAL A 99 8.06 -10.09 3.20
CA VAL A 99 8.73 -10.03 1.89
C VAL A 99 7.73 -10.33 0.76
N ASP A 100 6.91 -11.36 0.90
CA ASP A 100 5.90 -11.72 -0.10
C ASP A 100 4.88 -10.60 -0.32
N LEU A 101 4.40 -9.97 0.75
CA LEU A 101 3.48 -8.84 0.68
C LEU A 101 4.11 -7.64 -0.05
N GLU A 102 5.37 -7.34 0.25
CA GLU A 102 6.06 -6.21 -0.38
C GLU A 102 6.40 -6.47 -1.86
N ILE A 103 6.74 -7.68 -2.23
CA ILE A 103 6.92 -8.09 -3.64
C ILE A 103 5.61 -7.89 -4.40
N GLU A 104 4.49 -8.32 -3.84
CA GLU A 104 3.18 -8.14 -4.47
C GLU A 104 2.83 -6.66 -4.61
N THR A 105 3.07 -5.86 -3.58
CA THR A 105 2.84 -4.41 -3.61
C THR A 105 3.65 -3.75 -4.73
N THR A 106 4.94 -4.07 -4.83
CA THR A 106 5.82 -3.54 -5.89
C THR A 106 5.29 -3.91 -7.28
N MET A 107 4.82 -5.15 -7.45
CA MET A 107 4.23 -5.60 -8.71
C MET A 107 3.01 -4.76 -9.11
N TRP A 108 2.11 -4.46 -8.16
CA TRP A 108 0.92 -3.67 -8.44
C TRP A 108 1.23 -2.21 -8.73
N ILE A 109 2.20 -1.62 -8.03
CA ILE A 109 2.68 -0.26 -8.33
C ILE A 109 3.28 -0.21 -9.74
N SER A 110 4.07 -1.20 -10.11
CA SER A 110 4.64 -1.31 -11.46
C SER A 110 3.55 -1.39 -12.53
N LYS A 111 2.49 -2.16 -12.29
CA LYS A 111 1.34 -2.24 -13.21
C LYS A 111 0.62 -0.90 -13.36
N MET A 112 0.47 -0.15 -12.29
CA MET A 112 -0.11 1.20 -12.37
C MET A 112 0.77 2.15 -13.18
N ILE A 113 2.09 2.09 -13.01
CA ILE A 113 3.05 2.87 -13.79
C ILE A 113 2.95 2.53 -15.28
N GLU A 114 2.89 1.24 -15.62
CA GLU A 114 2.72 0.78 -17.00
C GLU A 114 1.41 1.30 -17.61
N ALA A 115 0.31 1.20 -16.86
CA ALA A 115 -1.00 1.69 -17.30
C ALA A 115 -0.98 3.21 -17.56
N ALA A 116 -0.38 3.98 -16.66
CA ALA A 116 -0.22 5.43 -16.84
C ALA A 116 0.59 5.76 -18.09
N ARG A 117 1.66 5.03 -18.32
CA ARG A 117 2.52 5.19 -19.51
C ARG A 117 1.76 4.88 -20.80
N GLU A 118 1.01 3.79 -20.84
CA GLU A 118 0.19 3.41 -22.00
C GLU A 118 -0.87 4.46 -22.31
N GLU A 119 -1.46 5.06 -21.29
CA GLU A 119 -2.45 6.14 -21.42
C GLU A 119 -1.79 7.50 -21.72
N LYS A 120 -0.48 7.58 -21.72
CA LYS A 120 0.28 8.83 -21.83
C LYS A 120 -0.04 9.83 -20.72
N ASP A 121 -0.40 9.31 -19.56
CA ASP A 121 -0.65 10.09 -18.32
C ASP A 121 0.68 10.28 -17.59
N TRP A 122 1.49 11.20 -18.06
CA TRP A 122 2.83 11.46 -17.55
C TRP A 122 2.83 12.00 -16.12
N GLN A 123 1.78 12.72 -15.74
CA GLN A 123 1.63 13.24 -14.38
C GLN A 123 1.43 12.11 -13.38
N THR A 124 0.54 11.18 -13.66
CA THR A 124 0.30 10.02 -12.80
C THR A 124 1.52 9.10 -12.75
N GLU A 125 2.16 8.84 -13.90
CA GLU A 125 3.39 8.05 -13.94
C GLU A 125 4.47 8.67 -13.04
N GLY A 126 4.70 9.97 -13.15
CA GLY A 126 5.68 10.69 -12.33
C GLY A 126 5.33 10.66 -10.85
N TRP A 127 4.06 10.85 -10.51
CA TRP A 127 3.62 10.80 -9.12
C TRP A 127 3.84 9.40 -8.51
N LEU A 128 3.48 8.34 -9.20
CA LEU A 128 3.69 6.96 -8.75
C LEU A 128 5.16 6.65 -8.49
N LYS A 129 6.05 7.12 -9.38
CA LYS A 129 7.49 6.92 -9.25
C LYS A 129 8.07 7.68 -8.06
N ARG A 130 7.66 8.94 -7.87
CA ARG A 130 8.19 9.80 -6.80
C ARG A 130 7.65 9.46 -5.41
N THR A 131 6.53 8.75 -5.33
CA THR A 131 5.86 8.43 -4.07
C THR A 131 5.96 6.93 -3.76
N LEU A 132 4.99 6.16 -4.22
CA LEU A 132 4.85 4.75 -3.84
C LEU A 132 6.07 3.90 -4.25
N MET A 133 6.63 4.11 -5.45
CA MET A 133 7.78 3.32 -5.90
C MET A 133 9.06 3.66 -5.12
N GLU A 134 9.28 4.93 -4.79
CA GLU A 134 10.42 5.32 -3.95
C GLU A 134 10.37 4.65 -2.57
N GLU A 135 9.21 4.59 -1.95
CA GLU A 135 9.03 3.89 -0.67
C GLU A 135 9.35 2.39 -0.78
N GLN A 136 8.98 1.76 -1.90
CA GLN A 136 9.29 0.35 -2.13
C GLN A 136 10.79 0.11 -2.32
N ILE A 137 11.48 0.99 -3.01
CA ILE A 137 12.93 0.94 -3.18
C ILE A 137 13.62 1.10 -1.83
N ASP A 138 13.22 2.08 -1.02
CA ASP A 138 13.75 2.31 0.32
C ASP A 138 13.56 1.08 1.23
N PHE A 139 12.39 0.45 1.15
CA PHE A 139 12.13 -0.79 1.89
C PHE A 139 13.13 -1.89 1.48
N CYS A 140 13.30 -2.14 0.20
CA CYS A 140 14.22 -3.16 -0.30
C CYS A 140 15.67 -2.92 0.17
N LEU A 141 16.11 -1.67 0.19
CA LEU A 141 17.44 -1.31 0.66
C LEU A 141 17.62 -1.50 2.17
N LYS A 142 16.59 -1.31 2.97
CA LYS A 142 16.65 -1.45 4.43
C LYS A 142 16.58 -2.90 4.91
N VAL A 143 15.98 -3.80 4.12
CA VAL A 143 15.76 -5.20 4.48
C VAL A 143 16.91 -6.11 4.01
N TRP A 144 17.62 -5.72 2.99
CA TRP A 144 18.76 -6.42 2.42
C TRP A 144 20.09 -5.76 2.77
#